data_6df8c1d3b48d08ab0309224f1b46d47d
#
_entry.id   6df8c1d3b48d08ab0309224f1b46d47d
#
_cell.length_a   1.000
_cell.length_b   1.000
_cell.length_c   1.000
_cell.angle_alpha   90.00
_cell.angle_beta   90.00
_cell.angle_gamma   90.00
#
_symmetry.space_group_name_H-M   'P 1'
#
loop_
_entity.id
_entity.type
_entity.pdbx_description
1 polymer ?
#
loop_
_entity_poly.entity_id
_entity_poly.type
_entity_poly.pdbx_seq_one_letter_code
_entity_poly.pdbx_strand_id
1 'polypeptide(L)'
;MNINEIRAQFPVLDQQVYGKPLVYLDNAATTQKPLCVINRERDYYLHENCNIHRGVHYLSQKATEAYEHARQTVADFIHARGSREIVFTRGTTESLNLLATSFERLFINEGDKVLVTAMEHHSNLVPWQQMIQRHHGQLLVVPMDDKGVLNLDRYEELLKEGPKVVSIAHISNVLGTINHVKQMVTMAHQYGIPVVIDGAQSIAHHQIDVQDIDCDFFVFSGHKMYAPMGIGCLYGKAEWLEKLPPYQFGGEMVDTVSFERTSFNVLPFKFEAGTPNVGAALGLETAVSFLQNLDREAVEEHEARLLQSAIQQLSSIDGIRFIGEAEQRSGLVSFIIDGVHPYDLGTIIDKMGVAVRTGHHCAEPVMTRFGIPGTVRASFAMYNTMEEVENFVNAVKKAAIMLR
;
A
#
# COMPACT_ATOMS: atom_id res chain seq x y z
N MET A 1 -15.49 18.61 8.19
CA MET A 1 -14.34 18.71 7.26
C MET A 1 -14.67 19.67 6.10
N ASN A 2 -13.79 20.62 5.76
CA ASN A 2 -13.97 21.51 4.59
C ASN A 2 -13.20 20.95 3.39
N ILE A 3 -13.90 20.30 2.47
CA ILE A 3 -13.31 19.65 1.28
C ILE A 3 -12.58 20.66 0.39
N ASN A 4 -13.10 21.88 0.24
CA ASN A 4 -12.48 22.90 -0.63
C ASN A 4 -11.12 23.37 -0.07
N GLU A 5 -10.99 23.49 1.24
CA GLU A 5 -9.71 23.84 1.87
C GLU A 5 -8.69 22.70 1.73
N ILE A 6 -9.12 21.45 1.87
CA ILE A 6 -8.26 20.29 1.64
C ILE A 6 -7.83 20.24 0.17
N ARG A 7 -8.78 20.32 -0.77
CA ARG A 7 -8.52 20.26 -2.20
C ARG A 7 -7.54 21.33 -2.69
N ALA A 8 -7.64 22.54 -2.14
CA ALA A 8 -6.72 23.66 -2.46
C ALA A 8 -5.26 23.38 -2.10
N GLN A 9 -4.97 22.36 -1.27
CA GLN A 9 -3.61 21.91 -0.99
C GLN A 9 -3.02 21.04 -2.12
N PHE A 10 -3.81 20.63 -3.11
CA PHE A 10 -3.42 19.71 -4.19
C PHE A 10 -3.46 20.39 -5.56
N PRO A 11 -2.44 21.19 -5.94
CA PRO A 11 -2.49 22.06 -7.13
C PRO A 11 -2.67 21.29 -8.45
N VAL A 12 -2.30 20.01 -8.51
CA VAL A 12 -2.49 19.18 -9.70
C VAL A 12 -3.97 19.00 -10.06
N LEU A 13 -4.89 19.14 -9.10
CA LEU A 13 -6.34 18.96 -9.29
C LEU A 13 -7.01 20.15 -10.00
N ASP A 14 -6.30 21.29 -10.12
CA ASP A 14 -6.79 22.48 -10.82
C ASP A 14 -6.53 22.44 -12.34
N GLN A 15 -5.94 21.34 -12.84
CA GLN A 15 -5.64 21.19 -14.25
C GLN A 15 -6.87 20.91 -15.10
N GLN A 16 -6.76 21.28 -16.36
CA GLN A 16 -7.69 20.86 -17.41
C GLN A 16 -7.07 19.77 -18.29
N VAL A 17 -7.84 18.74 -18.57
CA VAL A 17 -7.47 17.64 -19.45
C VAL A 17 -8.47 17.59 -20.62
N TYR A 18 -7.96 17.72 -21.84
CA TYR A 18 -8.80 17.85 -23.06
C TYR A 18 -9.86 18.96 -22.97
N GLY A 19 -9.53 20.08 -22.30
CA GLY A 19 -10.45 21.21 -22.08
C GLY A 19 -11.57 20.94 -21.08
N LYS A 20 -11.43 19.92 -20.25
CA LYS A 20 -12.34 19.56 -19.15
C LYS A 20 -11.60 19.64 -17.81
N PRO A 21 -12.28 20.00 -16.71
CA PRO A 21 -11.69 19.86 -15.38
C PRO A 21 -11.23 18.42 -15.14
N LEU A 22 -10.05 18.24 -14.52
CA LEU A 22 -9.55 16.93 -14.17
C LEU A 22 -10.40 16.32 -13.04
N VAL A 23 -10.94 15.13 -13.28
CA VAL A 23 -11.54 14.25 -12.27
C VAL A 23 -10.58 13.08 -12.04
N TYR A 24 -9.79 13.13 -10.96
CA TYR A 24 -8.76 12.13 -10.68
C TYR A 24 -9.28 11.04 -9.74
N LEU A 25 -9.52 9.85 -10.26
CA LEU A 25 -10.06 8.68 -9.55
C LEU A 25 -9.15 7.44 -9.66
N ASP A 26 -7.83 7.64 -9.79
CA ASP A 26 -6.82 6.54 -9.77
C ASP A 26 -5.96 6.56 -8.49
N ASN A 27 -6.56 6.91 -7.35
CA ASN A 27 -5.87 7.08 -6.07
C ASN A 27 -5.29 5.77 -5.51
N ALA A 28 -5.91 4.63 -5.76
CA ALA A 28 -5.39 3.32 -5.36
C ALA A 28 -4.10 2.92 -6.11
N ALA A 29 -3.77 3.60 -7.22
CA ALA A 29 -2.48 3.48 -7.88
C ALA A 29 -1.44 4.44 -7.28
N THR A 30 -1.78 5.71 -7.13
CA THR A 30 -1.00 6.74 -6.44
C THR A 30 -1.90 7.92 -6.09
N THR A 31 -1.78 8.47 -4.88
CA THR A 31 -2.48 9.71 -4.51
C THR A 31 -1.75 10.93 -5.05
N GLN A 32 -2.44 12.06 -5.17
CA GLN A 32 -1.80 13.36 -5.42
C GLN A 32 -1.06 13.86 -4.16
N LYS A 33 -0.15 14.81 -4.33
CA LYS A 33 0.71 15.30 -3.25
C LYS A 33 0.28 16.69 -2.82
N PRO A 34 0.08 16.93 -1.51
CA PRO A 34 -0.22 18.26 -1.01
C PRO A 34 1.00 19.17 -1.13
N LEU A 35 0.77 20.46 -1.27
CA LEU A 35 1.80 21.46 -1.48
C LEU A 35 2.86 21.47 -0.37
N CYS A 36 2.48 21.18 0.88
CA CYS A 36 3.42 21.09 2.00
C CYS A 36 4.47 19.99 1.79
N VAL A 37 4.08 18.82 1.26
CA VAL A 37 4.98 17.71 0.96
C VAL A 37 5.94 18.07 -0.19
N ILE A 38 5.40 18.67 -1.26
CA ILE A 38 6.21 19.12 -2.42
C ILE A 38 7.25 20.15 -1.96
N ASN A 39 6.81 21.13 -1.16
CA ASN A 39 7.68 22.18 -0.63
C ASN A 39 8.76 21.60 0.31
N ARG A 40 8.41 20.65 1.18
CA ARG A 40 9.39 20.05 2.11
C ARG A 40 10.53 19.35 1.38
N GLU A 41 10.20 18.58 0.34
CA GLU A 41 11.21 17.91 -0.47
C GLU A 41 12.06 18.91 -1.26
N ARG A 42 11.44 19.93 -1.88
CA ARG A 42 12.13 21.02 -2.56
C ARG A 42 13.08 21.76 -1.61
N ASP A 43 12.61 22.15 -0.42
CA ASP A 43 13.36 22.96 0.53
C ASP A 43 14.56 22.18 1.11
N TYR A 44 14.41 20.84 1.28
CA TYR A 44 15.54 19.99 1.62
C TYR A 44 16.67 20.10 0.59
N TYR A 45 16.38 19.94 -0.70
CA TYR A 45 17.41 20.03 -1.74
C TYR A 45 17.98 21.45 -1.92
N LEU A 46 17.19 22.48 -1.67
CA LEU A 46 17.67 23.87 -1.79
C LEU A 46 18.56 24.29 -0.61
N HIS A 47 18.33 23.77 0.60
CA HIS A 47 18.89 24.37 1.81
C HIS A 47 19.56 23.38 2.78
N GLU A 48 19.26 22.08 2.71
CA GLU A 48 19.62 21.12 3.74
C GLU A 48 20.38 19.89 3.17
N ASN A 49 20.46 19.74 1.85
CA ASN A 49 20.97 18.53 1.22
C ASN A 49 22.38 18.17 1.68
N CYS A 50 22.51 16.99 2.26
CA CYS A 50 23.75 16.46 2.79
C CYS A 50 23.67 14.94 2.97
N ASN A 51 24.83 14.25 2.97
CA ASN A 51 24.88 12.87 3.44
C ASN A 51 24.74 12.82 4.97
N ILE A 52 24.08 11.79 5.48
CA ILE A 52 23.69 11.66 6.88
C ILE A 52 24.53 10.61 7.62
N HIS A 53 24.37 10.53 8.95
CA HIS A 53 24.95 9.62 9.94
C HIS A 53 26.47 9.79 10.17
N ARG A 54 27.32 9.87 9.13
CA ARG A 54 28.79 9.83 9.27
C ARG A 54 29.47 11.19 9.18
N GLY A 55 28.75 12.23 8.76
CA GLY A 55 29.32 13.56 8.67
C GLY A 55 29.42 14.26 10.04
N VAL A 56 30.55 14.89 10.32
CA VAL A 56 30.76 15.62 11.59
C VAL A 56 30.44 17.11 11.50
N HIS A 57 30.00 17.58 10.33
CA HIS A 57 29.68 18.98 10.10
C HIS A 57 28.18 19.27 10.32
N TYR A 58 27.86 20.54 10.55
CA TYR A 58 26.52 21.00 10.93
C TYR A 58 25.39 20.49 10.03
N LEU A 59 25.53 20.57 8.70
CA LEU A 59 24.47 20.11 7.78
C LEU A 59 24.21 18.62 7.93
N SER A 60 25.27 17.78 8.08
CA SER A 60 25.09 16.34 8.26
C SER A 60 24.39 16.00 9.56
N GLN A 61 24.73 16.68 10.66
CA GLN A 61 24.08 16.46 11.93
C GLN A 61 22.60 16.84 11.87
N LYS A 62 22.30 18.03 11.31
CA LYS A 62 20.92 18.50 11.13
C LYS A 62 20.10 17.57 10.23
N ALA A 63 20.66 17.13 9.11
CA ALA A 63 19.96 16.21 8.20
C ALA A 63 19.74 14.82 8.84
N THR A 64 20.70 14.34 9.66
CA THR A 64 20.58 13.10 10.42
C THR A 64 19.44 13.21 11.46
N GLU A 65 19.42 14.27 12.25
CA GLU A 65 18.38 14.53 13.22
C GLU A 65 16.98 14.57 12.56
N ALA A 66 16.87 15.26 11.43
CA ALA A 66 15.59 15.34 10.70
C ALA A 66 15.16 13.98 10.13
N TYR A 67 16.09 13.17 9.60
CA TYR A 67 15.81 11.84 9.08
C TYR A 67 15.34 10.86 10.17
N GLU A 68 16.02 10.86 11.33
CA GLU A 68 15.63 10.00 12.45
C GLU A 68 14.34 10.50 13.12
N HIS A 69 14.09 11.81 13.13
CA HIS A 69 12.78 12.35 13.55
C HIS A 69 11.65 11.90 12.63
N ALA A 70 11.88 11.89 11.30
CA ALA A 70 10.92 11.36 10.35
C ALA A 70 10.59 9.87 10.61
N ARG A 71 11.60 9.09 10.98
CA ARG A 71 11.43 7.67 11.38
C ARG A 71 10.56 7.55 12.64
N GLN A 72 10.82 8.36 13.66
CA GLN A 72 10.02 8.37 14.88
C GLN A 72 8.58 8.79 14.60
N THR A 73 8.35 9.82 13.77
CA THR A 73 7.01 10.26 13.35
C THR A 73 6.22 9.13 12.66
N VAL A 74 6.88 8.34 11.83
CA VAL A 74 6.24 7.15 11.21
C VAL A 74 5.93 6.08 12.27
N ALA A 75 6.84 5.83 13.21
CA ALA A 75 6.60 4.88 14.31
C ALA A 75 5.37 5.28 15.15
N ASP A 76 5.28 6.54 15.51
CA ASP A 76 4.16 7.07 16.28
C ASP A 76 2.84 7.00 15.50
N PHE A 77 2.88 7.26 14.19
CA PHE A 77 1.70 7.24 13.33
C PHE A 77 1.02 5.87 13.22
N ILE A 78 1.80 4.79 13.26
CA ILE A 78 1.27 3.42 13.21
C ILE A 78 1.27 2.74 14.60
N HIS A 79 1.55 3.49 15.67
CA HIS A 79 1.64 3.02 17.05
C HIS A 79 2.69 1.89 17.24
N ALA A 80 3.84 1.95 16.53
CA ALA A 80 4.97 1.07 16.79
C ALA A 80 5.59 1.40 18.17
N ARG A 81 6.30 0.43 18.79
CA ARG A 81 6.93 0.63 20.11
C ARG A 81 8.10 1.61 20.07
N GLY A 82 8.69 1.84 18.90
CA GLY A 82 9.75 2.81 18.70
C GLY A 82 10.34 2.76 17.31
N SER A 83 11.15 3.76 16.99
CA SER A 83 11.77 3.95 15.67
C SER A 83 12.68 2.79 15.23
N ARG A 84 13.23 2.01 16.16
CA ARG A 84 14.04 0.81 15.84
C ARG A 84 13.24 -0.29 15.11
N GLU A 85 11.90 -0.24 15.13
CA GLU A 85 11.00 -1.15 14.44
C GLU A 85 10.61 -0.66 13.03
N ILE A 86 11.13 0.49 12.62
CA ILE A 86 10.85 1.13 11.33
C ILE A 86 12.07 1.07 10.42
N VAL A 87 11.92 0.41 9.28
CA VAL A 87 12.93 0.36 8.23
C VAL A 87 12.41 1.12 7.01
N PHE A 88 13.13 2.14 6.56
CA PHE A 88 12.79 2.83 5.33
C PHE A 88 13.19 2.00 4.11
N THR A 89 12.29 1.91 3.15
CA THR A 89 12.45 1.19 1.89
C THR A 89 11.97 2.07 0.74
N ARG A 90 12.11 1.61 -0.50
CA ARG A 90 11.56 2.33 -1.66
C ARG A 90 10.03 2.17 -1.79
N GLY A 91 9.41 1.31 -0.98
CA GLY A 91 7.98 1.03 -0.98
C GLY A 91 7.66 -0.41 -0.63
N THR A 92 6.36 -0.73 -0.57
CA THR A 92 5.83 -2.06 -0.22
C THR A 92 6.51 -3.20 -0.97
N THR A 93 6.74 -3.05 -2.27
CA THR A 93 7.39 -4.10 -3.08
C THR A 93 8.78 -4.45 -2.58
N GLU A 94 9.60 -3.44 -2.24
CA GLU A 94 10.92 -3.70 -1.66
C GLU A 94 10.82 -4.32 -0.27
N SER A 95 9.93 -3.81 0.57
CA SER A 95 9.69 -4.35 1.92
C SER A 95 9.35 -5.85 1.88
N LEU A 96 8.47 -6.27 0.97
CA LEU A 96 8.08 -7.67 0.81
C LEU A 96 9.21 -8.53 0.23
N ASN A 97 10.01 -8.01 -0.70
CA ASN A 97 11.20 -8.70 -1.19
C ASN A 97 12.28 -8.83 -0.11
N LEU A 98 12.47 -7.80 0.73
CA LEU A 98 13.35 -7.86 1.91
C LEU A 98 12.90 -9.01 2.81
N LEU A 99 11.63 -9.04 3.20
CA LEU A 99 11.09 -10.08 4.07
C LEU A 99 11.25 -11.46 3.45
N ALA A 100 10.82 -11.66 2.21
CA ALA A 100 10.93 -12.95 1.53
C ALA A 100 12.40 -13.44 1.49
N THR A 101 13.36 -12.55 1.15
CA THR A 101 14.79 -12.90 1.11
C THR A 101 15.35 -13.20 2.49
N SER A 102 14.96 -12.44 3.50
CA SER A 102 15.46 -12.61 4.87
C SER A 102 14.86 -13.84 5.54
N PHE A 103 13.59 -14.15 5.30
CA PHE A 103 12.95 -15.39 5.74
C PHE A 103 13.57 -16.61 5.07
N GLU A 104 13.82 -16.55 3.76
CA GLU A 104 14.50 -17.61 3.02
C GLU A 104 15.83 -18.00 3.67
N ARG A 105 16.63 -17.00 4.03
CA ARG A 105 17.96 -17.24 4.66
C ARG A 105 17.86 -17.66 6.12
N LEU A 106 16.78 -17.32 6.83
CA LEU A 106 16.66 -17.60 8.25
C LEU A 106 16.14 -19.00 8.55
N PHE A 107 15.04 -19.42 7.91
CA PHE A 107 14.37 -20.66 8.33
C PHE A 107 13.56 -21.40 7.23
N ILE A 108 13.63 -20.99 5.98
CA ILE A 108 12.94 -21.72 4.90
C ILE A 108 13.79 -22.91 4.46
N ASN A 109 13.20 -24.10 4.45
CA ASN A 109 13.82 -25.35 4.06
C ASN A 109 13.06 -25.96 2.87
N GLU A 110 13.62 -27.04 2.31
CA GLU A 110 12.99 -27.79 1.22
C GLU A 110 11.61 -28.32 1.62
N GLY A 111 10.62 -28.14 0.78
CA GLY A 111 9.25 -28.59 0.99
C GLY A 111 8.41 -27.73 1.93
N ASP A 112 8.96 -26.65 2.51
CA ASP A 112 8.20 -25.75 3.38
C ASP A 112 7.05 -25.06 2.64
N LYS A 113 6.13 -24.45 3.40
CA LYS A 113 4.92 -23.81 2.88
C LYS A 113 4.87 -22.34 3.26
N VAL A 114 4.27 -21.52 2.39
CA VAL A 114 3.91 -20.12 2.65
C VAL A 114 2.44 -19.94 2.35
N LEU A 115 1.74 -19.16 3.16
CA LEU A 115 0.31 -18.90 3.01
C LEU A 115 0.06 -17.44 2.61
N VAL A 116 -0.67 -17.26 1.52
CA VAL A 116 -1.15 -15.97 1.02
C VAL A 116 -2.64 -16.02 0.77
N THR A 117 -3.27 -14.90 0.38
CA THR A 117 -4.69 -14.91 0.00
C THR A 117 -4.89 -14.84 -1.52
N ALA A 118 -6.09 -15.20 -1.97
CA ALA A 118 -6.44 -15.16 -3.40
C ALA A 118 -6.59 -13.73 -3.97
N MET A 119 -6.51 -12.69 -3.13
CA MET A 119 -6.68 -11.30 -3.54
C MET A 119 -5.40 -10.46 -3.49
N GLU A 120 -4.23 -11.08 -3.33
CA GLU A 120 -2.98 -10.37 -3.16
C GLU A 120 -2.57 -9.59 -4.41
N HIS A 121 -2.02 -8.39 -4.16
CA HIS A 121 -1.27 -7.67 -5.18
C HIS A 121 -0.02 -8.48 -5.59
N HIS A 122 0.45 -8.35 -6.83
CA HIS A 122 1.66 -9.07 -7.31
C HIS A 122 2.87 -8.86 -6.38
N SER A 123 3.00 -7.69 -5.77
CA SER A 123 4.08 -7.41 -4.79
C SER A 123 4.02 -8.30 -3.56
N ASN A 124 2.81 -8.74 -3.15
CA ASN A 124 2.61 -9.63 -2.00
C ASN A 124 2.36 -11.10 -2.40
N LEU A 125 2.47 -11.43 -3.65
CA LEU A 125 2.37 -12.79 -4.18
C LEU A 125 3.71 -13.28 -4.72
N VAL A 126 4.29 -12.55 -5.68
CA VAL A 126 5.42 -13.01 -6.47
C VAL A 126 6.69 -13.25 -5.66
N PRO A 127 7.09 -12.39 -4.69
CA PRO A 127 8.29 -12.65 -3.88
C PRO A 127 8.19 -13.97 -3.11
N TRP A 128 7.03 -14.24 -2.48
CA TRP A 128 6.78 -15.47 -1.74
C TRP A 128 6.76 -16.70 -2.65
N GLN A 129 6.08 -16.59 -3.79
CA GLN A 129 6.02 -17.64 -4.80
C GLN A 129 7.42 -17.99 -5.30
N GLN A 130 8.21 -16.99 -5.69
CA GLN A 130 9.56 -17.22 -6.20
C GLN A 130 10.51 -17.77 -5.13
N MET A 131 10.37 -17.32 -3.89
CA MET A 131 11.13 -17.85 -2.76
C MET A 131 10.81 -19.35 -2.55
N ILE A 132 9.54 -19.68 -2.38
CA ILE A 132 9.15 -21.03 -2.00
C ILE A 132 9.37 -22.05 -3.14
N GLN A 133 9.28 -21.62 -4.40
CA GLN A 133 9.59 -22.47 -5.56
C GLN A 133 11.07 -22.90 -5.59
N ARG A 134 12.00 -22.02 -5.19
CA ARG A 134 13.44 -22.38 -5.09
C ARG A 134 13.70 -23.49 -4.07
N HIS A 135 12.83 -23.65 -3.10
CA HIS A 135 12.88 -24.67 -2.05
C HIS A 135 11.95 -25.87 -2.33
N HIS A 136 11.45 -26.04 -3.57
CA HIS A 136 10.49 -27.09 -3.93
C HIS A 136 9.29 -27.17 -2.98
N GLY A 137 8.95 -26.04 -2.34
CA GLY A 137 7.88 -25.91 -1.39
C GLY A 137 6.54 -25.54 -2.02
N GLN A 138 5.53 -25.28 -1.19
CA GLN A 138 4.17 -25.04 -1.64
C GLN A 138 3.68 -23.66 -1.23
N LEU A 139 3.09 -22.93 -2.18
CA LEU A 139 2.30 -21.73 -1.90
C LEU A 139 0.86 -22.14 -1.61
N LEU A 140 0.41 -21.95 -0.37
CA LEU A 140 -0.97 -22.14 0.05
C LEU A 140 -1.75 -20.86 -0.21
N VAL A 141 -3.01 -20.98 -0.64
CA VAL A 141 -3.85 -19.82 -0.98
C VAL A 141 -5.18 -19.90 -0.26
N VAL A 142 -5.50 -18.88 0.53
CA VAL A 142 -6.83 -18.73 1.15
C VAL A 142 -7.81 -18.28 0.08
N PRO A 143 -8.86 -19.06 -0.21
CA PRO A 143 -9.84 -18.70 -1.22
C PRO A 143 -10.76 -17.58 -0.74
N MET A 144 -11.41 -16.91 -1.70
CA MET A 144 -12.48 -15.95 -1.48
C MET A 144 -13.78 -16.41 -2.15
N ASP A 145 -14.89 -15.92 -1.64
CA ASP A 145 -16.23 -16.14 -2.21
C ASP A 145 -16.49 -15.23 -3.43
N ASP A 146 -17.72 -15.29 -3.97
CA ASP A 146 -18.13 -14.48 -5.12
C ASP A 146 -18.31 -12.99 -4.80
N LYS A 147 -18.38 -12.63 -3.51
CA LYS A 147 -18.37 -11.24 -3.04
C LYS A 147 -16.97 -10.70 -2.81
N GLY A 148 -15.94 -11.54 -2.91
CA GLY A 148 -14.56 -11.19 -2.63
C GLY A 148 -14.24 -11.15 -1.13
N VAL A 149 -14.89 -11.99 -0.33
CA VAL A 149 -14.63 -12.15 1.12
C VAL A 149 -13.81 -13.42 1.32
N LEU A 150 -12.76 -13.36 2.15
CA LEU A 150 -11.90 -14.50 2.46
C LEU A 150 -12.65 -15.56 3.29
N ASN A 151 -12.40 -16.83 2.97
CA ASN A 151 -12.95 -17.95 3.73
C ASN A 151 -12.07 -18.24 4.97
N LEU A 152 -12.51 -17.80 6.14
CA LEU A 152 -11.75 -17.95 7.39
C LEU A 152 -11.69 -19.38 7.90
N ASP A 153 -12.69 -20.24 7.62
CA ASP A 153 -12.64 -21.66 7.98
C ASP A 153 -11.52 -22.35 7.19
N ARG A 154 -11.45 -22.06 5.88
CA ARG A 154 -10.37 -22.59 5.05
C ARG A 154 -9.00 -22.01 5.44
N TYR A 155 -8.95 -20.75 5.88
CA TYR A 155 -7.74 -20.17 6.43
C TYR A 155 -7.23 -20.96 7.63
N GLU A 156 -8.11 -21.28 8.59
CA GLU A 156 -7.75 -22.08 9.77
C GLU A 156 -7.26 -23.49 9.39
N GLU A 157 -7.90 -24.14 8.43
CA GLU A 157 -7.45 -25.45 7.91
C GLU A 157 -6.04 -25.35 7.32
N LEU A 158 -5.75 -24.31 6.55
CA LEU A 158 -4.44 -24.09 5.93
C LEU A 158 -3.36 -23.76 6.95
N LEU A 159 -3.68 -23.08 8.06
CA LEU A 159 -2.74 -22.86 9.16
C LEU A 159 -2.29 -24.18 9.81
N LYS A 160 -3.19 -25.18 9.93
CA LYS A 160 -2.86 -26.54 10.43
C LYS A 160 -1.85 -27.28 9.55
N GLU A 161 -1.71 -26.88 8.27
CA GLU A 161 -0.69 -27.42 7.39
C GLU A 161 0.72 -26.90 7.69
N GLY A 162 0.89 -25.97 8.64
CA GLY A 162 2.15 -25.46 9.16
C GLY A 162 2.93 -24.57 8.19
N PRO A 163 2.32 -23.55 7.54
CA PRO A 163 3.09 -22.59 6.75
C PRO A 163 4.09 -21.85 7.64
N LYS A 164 5.23 -21.50 7.08
CA LYS A 164 6.31 -20.80 7.80
C LYS A 164 6.03 -19.31 8.00
N VAL A 165 5.19 -18.74 7.14
CA VAL A 165 4.76 -17.34 7.19
C VAL A 165 3.39 -17.21 6.51
N VAL A 166 2.62 -16.26 7.00
CA VAL A 166 1.37 -15.79 6.39
C VAL A 166 1.57 -14.36 5.89
N SER A 167 1.16 -14.06 4.65
CA SER A 167 1.19 -12.69 4.12
C SER A 167 -0.18 -12.32 3.55
N ILE A 168 -0.75 -11.20 4.04
CA ILE A 168 -2.17 -10.84 3.82
C ILE A 168 -2.27 -9.35 3.48
N ALA A 169 -2.99 -9.01 2.41
CA ALA A 169 -3.41 -7.63 2.17
C ALA A 169 -4.45 -7.19 3.21
N HIS A 170 -4.25 -6.04 3.84
CA HIS A 170 -5.25 -5.45 4.73
C HIS A 170 -6.50 -5.03 3.94
N ILE A 171 -6.29 -4.35 2.82
CA ILE A 171 -7.36 -3.96 1.89
C ILE A 171 -6.98 -4.37 0.48
N SER A 172 -7.89 -5.04 -0.23
CA SER A 172 -7.69 -5.42 -1.62
C SER A 172 -7.66 -4.18 -2.53
N ASN A 173 -6.61 -4.05 -3.32
CA ASN A 173 -6.48 -2.96 -4.30
C ASN A 173 -7.42 -3.10 -5.52
N VAL A 174 -8.10 -4.22 -5.65
CA VAL A 174 -9.08 -4.48 -6.73
C VAL A 174 -10.50 -4.46 -6.20
N LEU A 175 -10.75 -5.18 -5.10
CA LEU A 175 -12.10 -5.44 -4.59
C LEU A 175 -12.55 -4.36 -3.60
N GLY A 176 -11.61 -3.64 -3.00
CA GLY A 176 -11.86 -2.75 -1.86
C GLY A 176 -12.17 -3.48 -0.56
N THR A 177 -12.26 -4.81 -0.57
CA THR A 177 -12.54 -5.62 0.61
C THR A 177 -11.56 -5.32 1.73
N ILE A 178 -12.07 -5.02 2.92
CA ILE A 178 -11.29 -4.87 4.15
C ILE A 178 -11.23 -6.25 4.82
N ASN A 179 -10.05 -6.82 4.95
CA ASN A 179 -9.84 -8.10 5.60
C ASN A 179 -9.76 -7.96 7.12
N HIS A 180 -10.29 -8.92 7.86
CA HIS A 180 -10.26 -8.97 9.33
C HIS A 180 -8.86 -9.37 9.85
N VAL A 181 -7.85 -8.56 9.53
CA VAL A 181 -6.42 -8.89 9.76
C VAL A 181 -6.11 -9.19 11.22
N LYS A 182 -6.70 -8.46 12.18
CA LYS A 182 -6.52 -8.74 13.62
C LYS A 182 -6.96 -10.15 13.99
N GLN A 183 -8.11 -10.60 13.50
CA GLN A 183 -8.59 -11.97 13.71
C GLN A 183 -7.67 -12.99 13.05
N MET A 184 -7.25 -12.73 11.81
CA MET A 184 -6.36 -13.63 11.07
C MET A 184 -4.98 -13.73 11.72
N VAL A 185 -4.42 -12.63 12.22
CA VAL A 185 -3.17 -12.61 13.00
C VAL A 185 -3.33 -13.46 14.26
N THR A 186 -4.41 -13.25 15.03
CA THR A 186 -4.68 -14.03 16.24
C THR A 186 -4.74 -15.53 15.96
N MET A 187 -5.40 -15.92 14.87
CA MET A 187 -5.50 -17.34 14.47
C MET A 187 -4.12 -17.90 14.08
N ALA A 188 -3.30 -17.17 13.30
CA ALA A 188 -1.97 -17.61 12.91
C ALA A 188 -1.02 -17.76 14.12
N HIS A 189 -1.09 -16.83 15.07
CA HIS A 189 -0.28 -16.87 16.28
C HIS A 189 -0.59 -18.07 17.19
N GLN A 190 -1.80 -18.62 17.15
CA GLN A 190 -2.12 -19.87 17.87
C GLN A 190 -1.28 -21.06 17.38
N TYR A 191 -0.77 -20.99 16.14
CA TYR A 191 0.11 -21.99 15.54
C TYR A 191 1.58 -21.55 15.53
N GLY A 192 1.92 -20.40 16.15
CA GLY A 192 3.27 -19.84 16.18
C GLY A 192 3.78 -19.33 14.84
N ILE A 193 2.86 -18.95 13.93
CA ILE A 193 3.19 -18.54 12.56
C ILE A 193 3.23 -17.01 12.48
N PRO A 194 4.34 -16.40 12.03
CA PRO A 194 4.45 -14.96 11.86
C PRO A 194 3.59 -14.45 10.70
N VAL A 195 3.07 -13.22 10.85
CA VAL A 195 2.16 -12.61 9.90
C VAL A 195 2.69 -11.28 9.37
N VAL A 196 2.71 -11.15 8.05
CA VAL A 196 3.01 -9.93 7.30
C VAL A 196 1.72 -9.33 6.79
N ILE A 197 1.49 -8.05 7.06
CA ILE A 197 0.32 -7.31 6.56
C ILE A 197 0.77 -6.31 5.49
N ASP A 198 0.24 -6.46 4.28
CA ASP A 198 0.35 -5.44 3.23
C ASP A 198 -0.69 -4.34 3.49
N GLY A 199 -0.22 -3.23 4.05
CA GLY A 199 -1.00 -2.05 4.38
C GLY A 199 -1.03 -0.97 3.28
N ALA A 200 -0.56 -1.28 2.07
CA ALA A 200 -0.41 -0.29 1.00
C ALA A 200 -1.70 0.44 0.63
N GLN A 201 -2.85 -0.20 0.79
CA GLN A 201 -4.17 0.42 0.54
C GLN A 201 -4.83 0.95 1.81
N SER A 202 -4.43 0.50 3.00
CA SER A 202 -5.10 0.90 4.24
C SER A 202 -4.49 2.13 4.90
N ILE A 203 -3.18 2.34 4.77
CA ILE A 203 -2.43 3.38 5.50
C ILE A 203 -2.96 4.81 5.29
N ALA A 204 -3.48 5.12 4.11
CA ALA A 204 -4.03 6.43 3.78
C ALA A 204 -5.45 6.64 4.35
N HIS A 205 -6.25 5.56 4.38
CA HIS A 205 -7.69 5.62 4.59
C HIS A 205 -8.12 5.30 6.02
N HIS A 206 -7.38 4.43 6.71
CA HIS A 206 -7.71 3.97 8.06
C HIS A 206 -6.61 4.30 9.06
N GLN A 207 -7.00 4.44 10.33
CA GLN A 207 -6.04 4.51 11.42
C GLN A 207 -5.43 3.11 11.64
N ILE A 208 -4.11 3.03 11.65
CA ILE A 208 -3.36 1.79 11.84
C ILE A 208 -2.76 1.77 13.23
N ASP A 209 -3.02 0.69 13.96
CA ASP A 209 -2.36 0.38 15.22
C ASP A 209 -1.76 -1.02 15.13
N VAL A 210 -0.44 -1.08 14.88
CA VAL A 210 0.27 -2.35 14.69
C VAL A 210 0.34 -3.18 15.96
N GLN A 211 0.24 -2.54 17.15
CA GLN A 211 0.20 -3.23 18.44
C GLN A 211 -1.18 -3.85 18.70
N ASP A 212 -2.28 -3.14 18.32
CA ASP A 212 -3.63 -3.67 18.44
C ASP A 212 -3.90 -4.81 17.43
N ILE A 213 -3.39 -4.68 16.20
CA ILE A 213 -3.43 -5.76 15.20
C ILE A 213 -2.55 -6.94 15.64
N ASP A 214 -1.49 -6.67 16.40
CA ASP A 214 -0.44 -7.60 16.84
C ASP A 214 0.32 -8.27 15.69
N CYS A 215 0.38 -7.65 14.49
CA CYS A 215 1.11 -8.21 13.37
C CYS A 215 2.62 -8.19 13.62
N ASP A 216 3.33 -9.17 13.04
CA ASP A 216 4.79 -9.24 13.16
C ASP A 216 5.47 -8.25 12.21
N PHE A 217 4.84 -8.00 11.06
CA PHE A 217 5.30 -7.04 10.06
C PHE A 217 4.12 -6.31 9.43
N PHE A 218 4.33 -5.03 9.12
CA PHE A 218 3.38 -4.19 8.38
C PHE A 218 4.15 -3.38 7.34
N VAL A 219 3.69 -3.38 6.08
CA VAL A 219 4.39 -2.71 4.99
C VAL A 219 3.50 -1.74 4.24
N PHE A 220 4.05 -0.59 3.83
CA PHE A 220 3.31 0.38 3.03
C PHE A 220 4.23 1.23 2.14
N SER A 221 3.60 1.90 1.17
CA SER A 221 4.27 2.82 0.23
C SER A 221 3.82 4.26 0.46
N GLY A 222 4.77 5.18 0.55
CA GLY A 222 4.48 6.60 0.75
C GLY A 222 3.61 7.21 -0.35
N HIS A 223 3.85 6.83 -1.61
CA HIS A 223 3.13 7.41 -2.75
C HIS A 223 1.62 7.15 -2.77
N LYS A 224 1.10 6.25 -1.94
CA LYS A 224 -0.34 5.97 -1.79
C LYS A 224 -0.95 6.72 -0.61
N MET A 225 -0.12 7.32 0.25
CA MET A 225 -0.54 8.09 1.41
C MET A 225 -0.07 9.56 1.34
N TYR A 226 -0.16 10.16 0.16
CA TYR A 226 0.14 11.57 -0.10
C TYR A 226 1.63 11.94 -0.02
N ALA A 227 2.53 11.00 0.27
CA ALA A 227 3.97 11.20 0.35
C ALA A 227 4.68 11.01 -1.02
N PRO A 228 5.97 11.36 -1.16
CA PRO A 228 6.72 11.18 -2.40
C PRO A 228 6.79 9.73 -2.88
N MET A 229 7.10 9.54 -4.15
CA MET A 229 7.49 8.24 -4.71
C MET A 229 8.88 7.84 -4.23
N GLY A 230 9.18 6.53 -4.25
CA GLY A 230 10.52 6.03 -3.91
C GLY A 230 10.84 6.04 -2.41
N ILE A 231 9.82 6.13 -1.57
CA ILE A 231 9.86 5.94 -0.12
C ILE A 231 8.70 5.06 0.33
N GLY A 232 8.94 4.20 1.29
CA GLY A 232 7.96 3.38 1.98
C GLY A 232 8.53 2.91 3.31
N CYS A 233 7.79 2.09 3.98
CA CYS A 233 8.14 1.60 5.30
C CYS A 233 7.89 0.11 5.43
N LEU A 234 8.81 -0.57 6.09
CA LEU A 234 8.64 -1.85 6.74
C LEU A 234 8.64 -1.62 8.24
N TYR A 235 7.52 -1.85 8.89
CA TYR A 235 7.46 -2.11 10.33
C TYR A 235 7.72 -3.59 10.58
N GLY A 236 8.53 -3.90 11.60
CA GLY A 236 8.69 -5.25 12.11
C GLY A 236 8.90 -5.24 13.60
N LYS A 237 8.29 -6.19 14.33
CA LYS A 237 8.59 -6.39 15.76
C LYS A 237 10.10 -6.53 15.94
N ALA A 238 10.69 -5.80 16.90
CA ALA A 238 12.13 -5.76 17.09
C ALA A 238 12.75 -7.16 17.23
N GLU A 239 12.06 -8.06 17.92
CA GLU A 239 12.50 -9.46 18.12
C GLU A 239 12.61 -10.27 16.80
N TRP A 240 11.78 -9.97 15.82
CA TRP A 240 11.88 -10.54 14.48
C TRP A 240 13.00 -9.87 13.67
N LEU A 241 13.04 -8.54 13.66
CA LEU A 241 14.07 -7.79 12.94
C LEU A 241 15.49 -8.15 13.44
N GLU A 242 15.68 -8.38 14.74
CA GLU A 242 16.98 -8.85 15.28
C GLU A 242 17.42 -10.20 14.70
N LYS A 243 16.49 -11.13 14.51
CA LYS A 243 16.77 -12.48 13.98
C LYS A 243 16.99 -12.47 12.46
N LEU A 244 16.28 -11.61 11.73
CA LEU A 244 16.34 -11.59 10.26
C LEU A 244 17.71 -11.13 9.77
N PRO A 245 18.37 -11.83 8.84
CA PRO A 245 19.58 -11.35 8.19
C PRO A 245 19.25 -10.21 7.21
N PRO A 246 20.21 -9.30 6.96
CA PRO A 246 20.01 -8.26 5.96
C PRO A 246 19.88 -8.85 4.54
N TYR A 247 19.12 -8.18 3.67
CA TYR A 247 18.90 -8.63 2.31
C TYR A 247 19.82 -7.93 1.29
N GLN A 248 20.27 -6.70 1.60
CA GLN A 248 21.24 -5.93 0.83
C GLN A 248 22.50 -5.69 1.67
N PHE A 249 23.63 -5.51 0.99
CA PHE A 249 24.92 -5.31 1.63
C PHE A 249 25.59 -4.07 1.03
N GLY A 250 26.30 -3.30 1.87
CA GLY A 250 26.99 -2.08 1.45
C GLY A 250 27.43 -1.22 2.62
N GLY A 251 27.60 0.07 2.36
CA GLY A 251 27.87 1.07 3.40
C GLY A 251 26.63 1.27 4.30
N GLU A 252 26.80 1.99 5.39
CA GLU A 252 25.82 2.33 6.44
C GLU A 252 25.35 1.13 7.28
N MET A 253 25.00 0.00 6.65
CA MET A 253 24.42 -1.18 7.30
C MET A 253 25.44 -2.06 8.02
N VAL A 254 26.73 -1.74 7.96
CA VAL A 254 27.84 -2.48 8.58
C VAL A 254 28.37 -1.79 9.83
N ASP A 255 28.74 -2.56 10.83
CA ASP A 255 29.49 -2.11 12.02
C ASP A 255 30.99 -2.23 11.78
N THR A 256 31.49 -3.46 11.55
CA THR A 256 32.91 -3.69 11.22
C THR A 256 33.06 -4.51 9.94
N VAL A 257 34.12 -4.23 9.16
CA VAL A 257 34.42 -4.94 7.93
C VAL A 257 35.91 -5.27 7.86
N SER A 258 36.23 -6.56 7.59
CA SER A 258 37.53 -7.00 7.15
C SER A 258 37.39 -7.88 5.90
N PHE A 259 38.50 -8.33 5.33
CA PHE A 259 38.45 -9.27 4.19
C PHE A 259 37.88 -10.63 4.59
N GLU A 260 37.97 -11.03 5.86
CA GLU A 260 37.54 -12.33 6.38
C GLU A 260 36.11 -12.32 6.90
N ARG A 261 35.62 -11.18 7.41
CA ARG A 261 34.31 -11.12 8.08
C ARG A 261 33.73 -9.70 8.09
N THR A 262 32.41 -9.66 8.19
CA THR A 262 31.63 -8.43 8.39
C THR A 262 30.69 -8.61 9.57
N SER A 263 30.56 -7.62 10.45
CA SER A 263 29.46 -7.47 11.38
C SER A 263 28.50 -6.38 10.92
N PHE A 264 27.21 -6.54 11.27
CA PHE A 264 26.17 -5.63 10.84
C PHE A 264 25.80 -4.66 11.93
N ASN A 265 25.32 -3.50 11.53
CA ASN A 265 24.89 -2.42 12.41
C ASN A 265 23.64 -2.84 13.21
N VAL A 266 23.28 -2.05 14.23
CA VAL A 266 22.05 -2.23 15.02
C VAL A 266 20.80 -1.91 14.21
N LEU A 267 19.63 -2.29 14.74
CA LEU A 267 18.32 -1.90 14.15
C LEU A 267 18.13 -0.38 14.21
N PRO A 268 17.52 0.18 13.17
CA PRO A 268 17.07 -0.43 11.92
C PRO A 268 18.16 -0.46 10.81
N PHE A 269 19.32 0.13 11.06
CA PHE A 269 20.38 0.44 10.08
C PHE A 269 20.90 -0.78 9.34
N LYS A 270 20.89 -1.99 9.95
CA LYS A 270 21.32 -3.21 9.26
C LYS A 270 20.50 -3.55 8.01
N PHE A 271 19.33 -2.93 7.81
CA PHE A 271 18.47 -3.12 6.64
C PHE A 271 18.53 -1.97 5.65
N GLU A 272 19.23 -0.88 5.97
CA GLU A 272 19.31 0.32 5.14
C GLU A 272 20.72 0.47 4.54
N ALA A 273 20.98 -0.24 3.44
CA ALA A 273 22.27 -0.22 2.78
C ALA A 273 22.42 0.96 1.81
N GLY A 274 23.54 1.69 1.93
CA GLY A 274 23.86 2.83 1.08
C GLY A 274 23.24 4.13 1.54
N THR A 275 23.48 5.22 0.80
CA THR A 275 22.92 6.54 1.11
C THR A 275 21.40 6.52 0.95
N PRO A 276 20.63 6.84 2.01
CA PRO A 276 19.18 6.78 1.95
C PRO A 276 18.55 7.98 1.21
N ASN A 277 17.28 7.84 0.85
CA ASN A 277 16.50 8.93 0.25
C ASN A 277 15.98 9.89 1.32
N VAL A 278 16.84 10.77 1.81
CA VAL A 278 16.53 11.70 2.90
C VAL A 278 15.36 12.62 2.52
N GLY A 279 15.41 13.24 1.33
CA GLY A 279 14.36 14.15 0.88
C GLY A 279 12.96 13.52 0.90
N ALA A 280 12.84 12.29 0.39
CA ALA A 280 11.56 11.59 0.39
C ALA A 280 11.13 11.12 1.80
N ALA A 281 12.06 10.80 2.71
CA ALA A 281 11.74 10.49 4.10
C ALA A 281 11.14 11.70 4.83
N LEU A 282 11.69 12.89 4.61
CA LEU A 282 11.15 14.16 5.13
C LEU A 282 9.79 14.50 4.50
N GLY A 283 9.63 14.17 3.21
CA GLY A 283 8.33 14.26 2.54
C GLY A 283 7.28 13.30 3.13
N LEU A 284 7.69 12.08 3.51
CA LEU A 284 6.83 11.11 4.19
C LEU A 284 6.42 11.60 5.58
N GLU A 285 7.34 12.12 6.37
CA GLU A 285 7.05 12.76 7.65
C GLU A 285 6.01 13.87 7.50
N THR A 286 6.20 14.74 6.50
CA THR A 286 5.27 15.85 6.24
C THR A 286 3.88 15.34 5.84
N ALA A 287 3.81 14.26 5.05
CA ALA A 287 2.54 13.63 4.70
C ALA A 287 1.84 13.00 5.92
N VAL A 288 2.60 12.36 6.81
CA VAL A 288 2.08 11.85 8.09
C VAL A 288 1.53 12.98 8.94
N SER A 289 2.30 14.06 9.13
CA SER A 289 1.87 15.24 9.88
C SER A 289 0.63 15.89 9.26
N PHE A 290 0.56 15.95 7.92
CA PHE A 290 -0.64 16.44 7.22
C PHE A 290 -1.87 15.57 7.55
N LEU A 291 -1.74 14.24 7.51
CA LEU A 291 -2.82 13.32 7.85
C LEU A 291 -3.24 13.41 9.32
N GLN A 292 -2.30 13.56 10.25
CA GLN A 292 -2.56 13.67 11.69
C GLN A 292 -3.30 14.99 12.05
N ASN A 293 -3.13 16.04 11.25
CA ASN A 293 -3.83 17.31 11.43
C ASN A 293 -5.25 17.33 10.87
N LEU A 294 -5.69 16.23 10.21
CA LEU A 294 -7.05 16.07 9.72
C LEU A 294 -7.89 15.29 10.74
N ASP A 295 -9.18 15.56 10.73
CA ASP A 295 -10.15 14.68 11.36
C ASP A 295 -10.28 13.40 10.52
N ARG A 296 -9.57 12.36 10.94
CA ARG A 296 -9.44 11.07 10.21
C ARG A 296 -10.78 10.37 10.08
N GLU A 297 -11.64 10.45 11.09
CA GLU A 297 -12.98 9.85 11.06
C GLU A 297 -13.86 10.57 10.02
N ALA A 298 -13.84 11.90 10.00
CA ALA A 298 -14.56 12.67 8.99
C ALA A 298 -14.02 12.45 7.56
N VAL A 299 -12.73 12.17 7.39
CA VAL A 299 -12.15 11.79 6.08
C VAL A 299 -12.70 10.43 5.65
N GLU A 300 -12.65 9.43 6.52
CA GLU A 300 -13.14 8.08 6.24
C GLU A 300 -14.65 8.09 5.89
N GLU A 301 -15.46 8.80 6.66
CA GLU A 301 -16.88 8.99 6.36
C GLU A 301 -17.13 9.68 5.01
N HIS A 302 -16.29 10.66 4.67
CA HIS A 302 -16.40 11.35 3.38
C HIS A 302 -16.11 10.40 2.22
N GLU A 303 -15.01 9.66 2.27
CA GLU A 303 -14.62 8.67 1.25
C GLU A 303 -15.67 7.55 1.12
N ALA A 304 -16.24 7.10 2.24
CA ALA A 304 -17.33 6.11 2.25
C ALA A 304 -18.58 6.66 1.54
N ARG A 305 -18.95 7.93 1.76
CA ARG A 305 -20.08 8.58 1.07
C ARG A 305 -19.83 8.70 -0.44
N LEU A 306 -18.61 9.05 -0.87
CA LEU A 306 -18.26 9.10 -2.29
C LEU A 306 -18.40 7.72 -2.95
N LEU A 307 -17.87 6.69 -2.30
CA LEU A 307 -17.96 5.30 -2.78
C LEU A 307 -19.42 4.82 -2.87
N GLN A 308 -20.20 5.04 -1.81
CA GLN A 308 -21.62 4.65 -1.79
C GLN A 308 -22.43 5.35 -2.88
N SER A 309 -22.22 6.65 -3.05
CA SER A 309 -22.87 7.44 -4.10
C SER A 309 -22.49 6.94 -5.51
N ALA A 310 -21.20 6.65 -5.74
CA ALA A 310 -20.73 6.10 -7.00
C ALA A 310 -21.39 4.76 -7.31
N ILE A 311 -21.43 3.82 -6.36
CA ILE A 311 -22.08 2.51 -6.54
C ILE A 311 -23.56 2.66 -6.81
N GLN A 312 -24.27 3.47 -6.04
CA GLN A 312 -25.71 3.69 -6.19
C GLN A 312 -26.04 4.26 -7.58
N GLN A 313 -25.29 5.25 -8.05
CA GLN A 313 -25.53 5.88 -9.36
C GLN A 313 -25.12 4.98 -10.53
N LEU A 314 -23.99 4.26 -10.41
CA LEU A 314 -23.52 3.29 -11.41
C LEU A 314 -24.51 2.13 -11.57
N SER A 315 -25.17 1.67 -10.50
CA SER A 315 -26.16 0.57 -10.54
C SER A 315 -27.34 0.82 -11.50
N SER A 316 -27.55 2.08 -11.92
CA SER A 316 -28.57 2.42 -12.93
C SER A 316 -28.13 2.16 -14.38
N ILE A 317 -26.86 1.76 -14.59
CA ILE A 317 -26.33 1.46 -15.92
C ILE A 317 -26.67 0.01 -16.26
N ASP A 318 -27.37 -0.20 -17.36
CA ASP A 318 -27.71 -1.54 -17.81
C ASP A 318 -26.45 -2.39 -18.05
N GLY A 319 -26.50 -3.67 -17.68
CA GLY A 319 -25.39 -4.63 -17.82
C GLY A 319 -24.15 -4.32 -16.98
N ILE A 320 -24.21 -3.39 -16.01
CA ILE A 320 -23.09 -3.21 -15.07
C ILE A 320 -23.01 -4.36 -14.09
N ARG A 321 -21.78 -4.80 -13.80
CA ARG A 321 -21.49 -5.80 -12.78
C ARG A 321 -20.31 -5.33 -11.93
N PHE A 322 -20.53 -5.21 -10.63
CA PHE A 322 -19.47 -4.88 -9.68
C PHE A 322 -18.60 -6.10 -9.39
N ILE A 323 -17.31 -5.85 -9.16
CA ILE A 323 -16.33 -6.87 -8.81
C ILE A 323 -15.79 -6.54 -7.42
N GLY A 324 -16.18 -7.37 -6.45
CA GLY A 324 -16.00 -7.10 -5.01
C GLY A 324 -17.22 -6.42 -4.41
N GLU A 325 -18.00 -7.21 -3.68
CA GLU A 325 -19.25 -6.78 -3.04
C GLU A 325 -19.27 -7.12 -1.55
N ALA A 326 -18.08 -7.14 -0.92
CA ALA A 326 -17.97 -7.30 0.53
C ALA A 326 -18.73 -6.18 1.24
N GLU A 327 -19.32 -6.49 2.41
CA GLU A 327 -20.03 -5.50 3.22
C GLU A 327 -19.09 -4.39 3.71
N GLN A 328 -17.89 -4.76 4.16
CA GLN A 328 -16.85 -3.83 4.55
C GLN A 328 -15.90 -3.58 3.37
N ARG A 329 -15.99 -2.37 2.82
CA ARG A 329 -15.17 -1.93 1.68
C ARG A 329 -14.66 -0.52 1.89
N SER A 330 -13.49 -0.23 1.36
CA SER A 330 -12.86 1.08 1.44
C SER A 330 -12.33 1.56 0.08
N GLY A 331 -12.47 2.84 -0.14
CA GLY A 331 -11.70 3.65 -1.08
C GLY A 331 -11.95 3.43 -2.57
N LEU A 332 -12.55 2.32 -3.03
CA LEU A 332 -12.64 2.05 -4.46
C LEU A 332 -13.84 1.20 -4.89
N VAL A 333 -14.19 1.31 -6.19
CA VAL A 333 -15.14 0.44 -6.87
C VAL A 333 -14.53 -0.09 -8.16
N SER A 334 -14.60 -1.41 -8.36
CA SER A 334 -14.24 -2.08 -9.60
C SER A 334 -15.48 -2.64 -10.28
N PHE A 335 -15.59 -2.48 -11.59
CA PHE A 335 -16.76 -2.93 -12.35
C PHE A 335 -16.41 -3.27 -13.80
N ILE A 336 -17.32 -3.99 -14.43
CA ILE A 336 -17.37 -4.23 -15.87
C ILE A 336 -18.77 -3.88 -16.39
N ILE A 337 -18.91 -3.72 -17.70
CA ILE A 337 -20.19 -3.54 -18.37
C ILE A 337 -20.29 -4.61 -19.44
N ASP A 338 -21.39 -5.35 -19.49
CA ASP A 338 -21.60 -6.42 -20.45
C ASP A 338 -21.46 -5.92 -21.90
N GLY A 339 -20.65 -6.62 -22.68
CA GLY A 339 -20.35 -6.27 -24.07
C GLY A 339 -19.38 -5.11 -24.27
N VAL A 340 -18.86 -4.51 -23.18
CA VAL A 340 -17.92 -3.37 -23.26
C VAL A 340 -16.56 -3.78 -22.69
N HIS A 341 -15.49 -3.63 -23.49
CA HIS A 341 -14.15 -3.91 -23.01
C HIS A 341 -13.67 -2.83 -22.02
N PRO A 342 -13.15 -3.17 -20.83
CA PRO A 342 -12.74 -2.18 -19.81
C PRO A 342 -11.75 -1.13 -20.31
N TYR A 343 -10.81 -1.51 -21.18
CA TYR A 343 -9.83 -0.60 -21.77
C TYR A 343 -10.48 0.47 -22.64
N ASP A 344 -11.45 0.09 -23.49
CA ASP A 344 -12.15 1.01 -24.40
C ASP A 344 -12.99 2.00 -23.58
N LEU A 345 -13.68 1.49 -22.55
CA LEU A 345 -14.44 2.32 -21.61
C LEU A 345 -13.53 3.37 -20.95
N GLY A 346 -12.40 2.94 -20.39
CA GLY A 346 -11.43 3.84 -19.75
C GLY A 346 -10.86 4.87 -20.71
N THR A 347 -10.58 4.48 -21.96
CA THR A 347 -10.05 5.38 -22.99
C THR A 347 -11.06 6.49 -23.37
N ILE A 348 -12.35 6.15 -23.43
CA ILE A 348 -13.38 7.14 -23.76
C ILE A 348 -13.62 8.11 -22.60
N ILE A 349 -13.72 7.61 -21.36
CA ILE A 349 -13.94 8.50 -20.21
C ILE A 349 -12.73 9.40 -19.92
N ASP A 350 -11.50 8.97 -20.24
CA ASP A 350 -10.32 9.83 -20.20
C ASP A 350 -10.49 11.08 -21.09
N LYS A 351 -11.03 10.92 -22.31
CA LYS A 351 -11.34 12.06 -23.20
C LYS A 351 -12.42 12.99 -22.64
N MET A 352 -13.13 12.56 -21.62
CA MET A 352 -14.10 13.38 -20.90
C MET A 352 -13.52 14.02 -19.62
N GLY A 353 -12.20 13.89 -19.39
CA GLY A 353 -11.49 14.47 -18.25
C GLY A 353 -11.46 13.58 -17.00
N VAL A 354 -11.88 12.32 -17.10
CA VAL A 354 -11.98 11.41 -15.95
C VAL A 354 -10.87 10.36 -15.99
N ALA A 355 -9.94 10.43 -15.04
CA ALA A 355 -8.84 9.49 -14.91
C ALA A 355 -9.23 8.32 -13.99
N VAL A 356 -9.32 7.13 -14.56
CA VAL A 356 -9.54 5.86 -13.87
C VAL A 356 -8.48 4.86 -14.28
N ARG A 357 -8.41 3.72 -13.61
CA ARG A 357 -7.55 2.62 -14.02
C ARG A 357 -8.32 1.48 -14.67
N THR A 358 -7.71 0.84 -15.68
CA THR A 358 -8.28 -0.34 -16.34
C THR A 358 -7.28 -1.51 -16.35
N GLY A 359 -7.78 -2.73 -16.42
CA GLY A 359 -6.98 -3.96 -16.55
C GLY A 359 -6.93 -4.82 -15.29
N HIS A 360 -5.81 -5.51 -15.07
CA HIS A 360 -5.66 -6.52 -14.01
C HIS A 360 -5.28 -5.92 -12.63
N HIS A 361 -4.91 -4.64 -12.57
CA HIS A 361 -4.51 -3.91 -11.35
C HIS A 361 -3.38 -4.59 -10.54
N CYS A 362 -2.46 -5.30 -11.21
CA CYS A 362 -1.42 -6.12 -10.59
C CYS A 362 -1.98 -7.19 -9.61
N ALA A 363 -3.17 -7.74 -9.90
CA ALA A 363 -3.82 -8.81 -9.16
C ALA A 363 -4.52 -9.77 -10.14
N GLU A 364 -3.78 -10.30 -11.11
CA GLU A 364 -4.29 -11.16 -12.18
C GLU A 364 -5.03 -12.42 -11.66
N PRO A 365 -4.64 -13.06 -10.53
CA PRO A 365 -5.41 -14.16 -9.95
C PRO A 365 -6.85 -13.78 -9.59
N VAL A 366 -7.11 -12.53 -9.20
CA VAL A 366 -8.48 -12.03 -8.96
C VAL A 366 -9.28 -12.04 -10.25
N MET A 367 -8.71 -11.56 -11.36
CA MET A 367 -9.37 -11.58 -12.67
C MET A 367 -9.72 -12.99 -13.10
N THR A 368 -8.77 -13.92 -12.93
CA THR A 368 -8.97 -15.35 -13.21
C THR A 368 -10.11 -15.94 -12.38
N ARG A 369 -10.16 -15.62 -11.06
CA ARG A 369 -11.21 -16.09 -10.14
C ARG A 369 -12.61 -15.65 -10.59
N PHE A 370 -12.75 -14.42 -11.10
CA PHE A 370 -14.03 -13.89 -11.58
C PHE A 370 -14.30 -14.17 -13.06
N GLY A 371 -13.37 -14.80 -13.79
CA GLY A 371 -13.49 -15.15 -15.20
C GLY A 371 -13.63 -13.91 -16.11
N ILE A 372 -12.88 -12.84 -15.81
CA ILE A 372 -12.96 -11.56 -16.51
C ILE A 372 -11.59 -11.13 -17.05
N PRO A 373 -11.52 -10.35 -18.16
CA PRO A 373 -10.26 -9.90 -18.73
C PRO A 373 -9.62 -8.73 -17.98
N GLY A 374 -10.34 -8.13 -17.04
CA GLY A 374 -9.95 -6.94 -16.29
C GLY A 374 -11.17 -6.14 -15.85
N THR A 375 -10.96 -5.06 -15.10
CA THR A 375 -12.03 -4.14 -14.68
C THR A 375 -11.70 -2.71 -15.00
N VAL A 376 -12.70 -1.83 -14.96
CA VAL A 376 -12.53 -0.39 -14.71
C VAL A 376 -12.58 -0.19 -13.21
N ARG A 377 -11.59 0.50 -12.64
CA ARG A 377 -11.51 0.81 -11.21
C ARG A 377 -11.47 2.32 -11.01
N ALA A 378 -12.43 2.84 -10.27
CA ALA A 378 -12.39 4.19 -9.72
C ALA A 378 -12.05 4.13 -8.24
N SER A 379 -11.14 4.97 -7.78
CA SER A 379 -10.71 5.03 -6.38
C SER A 379 -10.70 6.47 -5.89
N PHE A 380 -11.28 6.66 -4.71
CA PHE A 380 -11.53 7.97 -4.12
C PHE A 380 -10.48 8.31 -3.07
N ALA A 381 -10.29 9.60 -2.82
CA ALA A 381 -9.43 10.14 -1.79
C ALA A 381 -10.09 11.38 -1.17
N MET A 382 -9.56 11.85 -0.05
CA MET A 382 -10.11 12.94 0.76
C MET A 382 -10.45 14.23 -0.02
N TYR A 383 -9.78 14.48 -1.14
CA TYR A 383 -9.96 15.68 -1.95
C TYR A 383 -11.00 15.53 -3.07
N ASN A 384 -11.53 14.33 -3.29
CA ASN A 384 -12.58 14.14 -4.30
C ASN A 384 -13.92 14.71 -3.82
N THR A 385 -14.78 15.08 -4.76
CA THR A 385 -16.07 15.73 -4.49
C THR A 385 -17.24 14.90 -5.03
N MET A 386 -18.44 15.17 -4.51
CA MET A 386 -19.67 14.56 -5.05
C MET A 386 -19.92 14.94 -6.51
N GLU A 387 -19.57 16.17 -6.90
CA GLU A 387 -19.65 16.60 -8.30
C GLU A 387 -18.73 15.76 -9.19
N GLU A 388 -17.54 15.41 -8.72
CA GLU A 388 -16.64 14.51 -9.46
C GLU A 388 -17.24 13.10 -9.60
N VAL A 389 -17.95 12.60 -8.60
CA VAL A 389 -18.69 11.33 -8.70
C VAL A 389 -19.78 11.42 -9.77
N GLU A 390 -20.56 12.48 -9.79
CA GLU A 390 -21.60 12.70 -10.82
C GLU A 390 -20.99 12.79 -12.22
N ASN A 391 -19.90 13.54 -12.38
CA ASN A 391 -19.18 13.67 -13.64
C ASN A 391 -18.63 12.32 -14.13
N PHE A 392 -18.05 11.52 -13.22
CA PHE A 392 -17.60 10.16 -13.50
C PHE A 392 -18.73 9.27 -13.98
N VAL A 393 -19.83 9.19 -13.24
CA VAL A 393 -20.98 8.33 -13.61
C VAL A 393 -21.58 8.77 -14.96
N ASN A 394 -21.70 10.07 -15.20
CA ASN A 394 -22.19 10.59 -16.48
C ASN A 394 -21.24 10.25 -17.63
N ALA A 395 -19.92 10.28 -17.41
CA ALA A 395 -18.93 9.87 -18.40
C ALA A 395 -19.06 8.36 -18.72
N VAL A 396 -19.21 7.52 -17.68
CA VAL A 396 -19.41 6.06 -17.86
C VAL A 396 -20.69 5.75 -18.62
N LYS A 397 -21.82 6.41 -18.30
CA LYS A 397 -23.10 6.25 -19.02
C LYS A 397 -22.96 6.58 -20.50
N LYS A 398 -22.35 7.72 -20.83
CA LYS A 398 -22.14 8.15 -22.22
C LYS A 398 -21.22 7.20 -22.96
N ALA A 399 -20.11 6.79 -22.36
CA ALA A 399 -19.16 5.88 -22.97
C ALA A 399 -19.77 4.48 -23.20
N ALA A 400 -20.57 3.97 -22.28
CA ALA A 400 -21.27 2.71 -22.44
C ALA A 400 -22.26 2.72 -23.64
N ILE A 401 -22.96 3.85 -23.85
CA ILE A 401 -23.84 4.00 -25.01
C ILE A 401 -23.04 4.07 -26.32
N MET A 402 -21.88 4.69 -26.33
CA MET A 402 -21.03 4.81 -27.53
C MET A 402 -20.36 3.48 -27.92
N LEU A 403 -20.19 2.56 -27.00
CA LEU A 403 -19.48 1.28 -27.19
C LEU A 403 -20.41 0.10 -27.46
N ARG A 404 -21.72 0.28 -27.30
CA ARG A 404 -22.76 -0.68 -27.68
C ARG A 404 -23.28 -0.44 -29.08
#